data_01636aeacb192f51dcbfc37801423adb
#
_entry.id   01636aeacb192f51dcbfc37801423adb
#
_cell.length_a   1.000
_cell.length_b   1.000
_cell.length_c   1.000
_cell.angle_alpha   90.00
_cell.angle_beta   90.00
_cell.angle_gamma   90.00
#
_symmetry.space_group_name_H-M   'P 1'
#
loop_
_entity.id
_entity.type
_entity.pdbx_description
1 polymer ?
#
loop_
_entity_poly.entity_id
_entity_poly.type
_entity_poly.pdbx_seq_one_letter_code
_entity_poly.pdbx_strand_id
1 'polypeptide(L)'
;MKLEVIEVNDKRWNEIVKSFPNYGVHYLNEYVDAFRIHGDGQPLLFYFESENNRGINVVMKRDINSTKQFSDSVGDNKYYDFRTPYGYGGWIFENDDDVNKAYDMYIDWCKNNNIICEFVRFSLFDRREDYYGETIPRIHNVVRNLEGSFEDIYQNIERRHRKDLKKTDNLEIIIDKEGKYLEDFLRIYYSTMDRNNAEDEYYFKKEFYNRLNEMKDNSIYFHVSLDNKIISTELVIMDDNNMYSYLGGTDNEYFSYHPNHFIKYHIIKWGNENHYKNFVLGGGYNGDDGIYMFKKGFAPEGIYQFYTGQKIFNEEIYNKLVDIRVNNGLNTEGNKYFPLYRAN
;
A
#
# COMPACT_ATOMS: atom_id res chain seq x y z
N MET A 1 -26.15 -15.11 10.01
CA MET A 1 -25.18 -14.76 8.96
C MET A 1 -25.53 -13.37 8.46
N LYS A 2 -24.61 -12.44 8.44
CA LYS A 2 -24.77 -11.06 7.92
C LYS A 2 -23.53 -10.59 7.20
N LEU A 3 -23.70 -9.68 6.23
CA LEU A 3 -22.67 -8.85 5.66
C LEU A 3 -23.06 -7.39 5.94
N GLU A 4 -22.26 -6.70 6.72
CA GLU A 4 -22.46 -5.30 7.07
C GLU A 4 -21.44 -4.44 6.32
N VAL A 5 -21.88 -3.27 5.82
CA VAL A 5 -21.00 -2.29 5.19
C VAL A 5 -20.87 -1.11 6.14
N ILE A 6 -19.65 -0.81 6.51
CA ILE A 6 -19.30 0.18 7.51
C ILE A 6 -18.57 1.33 6.80
N GLU A 7 -19.06 2.54 7.00
CA GLU A 7 -18.45 3.75 6.42
C GLU A 7 -17.37 4.32 7.31
N VAL A 8 -16.49 5.14 6.75
CA VAL A 8 -15.35 5.74 7.41
C VAL A 8 -15.68 6.56 8.66
N ASN A 9 -16.91 7.07 8.75
CA ASN A 9 -17.40 7.84 9.92
C ASN A 9 -17.84 6.98 11.11
N ASP A 10 -17.96 5.67 10.93
CA ASP A 10 -18.39 4.76 11.99
C ASP A 10 -17.24 4.54 12.99
N LYS A 11 -17.49 4.87 14.24
CA LYS A 11 -16.49 4.75 15.31
C LYS A 11 -16.05 3.32 15.61
N ARG A 12 -16.85 2.32 15.17
CA ARG A 12 -16.53 0.90 15.33
C ARG A 12 -15.43 0.41 14.36
N TRP A 13 -15.11 1.18 13.32
CA TRP A 13 -14.19 0.76 12.27
C TRP A 13 -12.90 0.14 12.81
N ASN A 14 -12.13 0.91 13.58
CA ASN A 14 -10.85 0.42 14.10
C ASN A 14 -11.01 -0.67 15.17
N GLU A 15 -12.10 -0.66 15.94
CA GLU A 15 -12.43 -1.73 16.88
C GLU A 15 -12.61 -3.07 16.15
N ILE A 16 -13.40 -3.06 15.06
CA ILE A 16 -13.63 -4.24 14.23
C ILE A 16 -12.32 -4.69 13.58
N VAL A 17 -11.59 -3.80 12.92
CA VAL A 17 -10.33 -4.13 12.25
C VAL A 17 -9.34 -4.76 13.24
N LYS A 18 -9.10 -4.12 14.38
CA LYS A 18 -8.14 -4.57 15.40
C LYS A 18 -8.60 -5.83 16.15
N SER A 19 -9.83 -6.28 15.99
CA SER A 19 -10.28 -7.57 16.54
C SER A 19 -9.76 -8.77 15.75
N PHE A 20 -9.19 -8.56 14.55
CA PHE A 20 -8.59 -9.61 13.73
C PHE A 20 -7.08 -9.68 13.99
N PRO A 21 -6.51 -10.84 14.36
CA PRO A 21 -5.12 -10.95 14.82
C PRO A 21 -4.07 -10.64 13.73
N ASN A 22 -4.46 -10.72 12.46
CA ASN A 22 -3.56 -10.49 11.32
C ASN A 22 -4.01 -9.28 10.47
N TYR A 23 -4.68 -8.31 11.09
CA TYR A 23 -5.03 -7.10 10.34
C TYR A 23 -3.77 -6.37 9.86
N GLY A 24 -3.82 -5.80 8.67
CA GLY A 24 -2.75 -4.93 8.16
C GLY A 24 -3.03 -3.46 8.47
N VAL A 25 -2.00 -2.66 8.61
CA VAL A 25 -2.10 -1.19 8.79
C VAL A 25 -2.97 -0.52 7.72
N HIS A 26 -3.02 -1.10 6.53
CA HIS A 26 -3.79 -0.62 5.38
C HIS A 26 -5.32 -0.71 5.56
N TYR A 27 -5.79 -1.39 6.62
CA TYR A 27 -7.21 -1.52 6.98
C TYR A 27 -7.66 -0.46 7.98
N LEU A 28 -6.72 0.27 8.62
CA LEU A 28 -7.05 1.27 9.62
C LEU A 28 -7.81 2.45 9.03
N ASN A 29 -8.75 2.98 9.81
CA ASN A 29 -9.59 4.10 9.42
C ASN A 29 -8.79 5.31 8.95
N GLU A 30 -7.78 5.70 9.72
CA GLU A 30 -6.94 6.86 9.44
C GLU A 30 -6.17 6.69 8.12
N TYR A 31 -5.72 5.45 7.83
CA TYR A 31 -5.03 5.13 6.59
C TYR A 31 -5.94 5.31 5.37
N VAL A 32 -7.11 4.68 5.38
CA VAL A 32 -8.02 4.76 4.23
C VAL A 32 -8.66 6.14 4.08
N ASP A 33 -8.87 6.84 5.19
CA ASP A 33 -9.39 8.20 5.17
C ASP A 33 -8.37 9.21 4.61
N ALA A 34 -7.07 8.99 4.83
CA ALA A 34 -6.03 9.76 4.16
C ALA A 34 -6.13 9.62 2.63
N PHE A 35 -6.39 8.41 2.11
CA PHE A 35 -6.63 8.20 0.68
C PHE A 35 -7.94 8.82 0.18
N ARG A 36 -8.99 8.84 1.01
CA ARG A 36 -10.22 9.59 0.69
C ARG A 36 -9.94 11.09 0.54
N ILE A 37 -9.15 11.65 1.45
CA ILE A 37 -8.71 13.07 1.39
C ILE A 37 -7.89 13.33 0.12
N HIS A 38 -7.07 12.37 -0.30
CA HIS A 38 -6.31 12.46 -1.55
C HIS A 38 -7.18 12.41 -2.80
N GLY A 39 -8.39 11.82 -2.73
CA GLY A 39 -9.32 11.72 -3.84
C GLY A 39 -9.46 10.32 -4.45
N ASP A 40 -8.96 9.31 -3.77
CA ASP A 40 -8.94 7.90 -4.24
C ASP A 40 -10.30 7.18 -4.16
N GLY A 41 -11.35 7.86 -3.71
CA GLY A 41 -12.70 7.33 -3.57
C GLY A 41 -13.17 7.28 -2.12
N GLN A 42 -14.28 6.58 -1.89
CA GLN A 42 -14.89 6.41 -0.57
C GLN A 42 -14.47 5.08 0.03
N PRO A 43 -13.84 5.03 1.22
CA PRO A 43 -13.49 3.79 1.87
C PRO A 43 -14.74 3.12 2.43
N LEU A 44 -14.82 1.80 2.25
CA LEU A 44 -15.85 0.93 2.82
C LEU A 44 -15.15 -0.26 3.49
N LEU A 45 -15.61 -0.60 4.70
CA LEU A 45 -15.24 -1.83 5.40
C LEU A 45 -16.42 -2.79 5.30
N PHE A 46 -16.22 -3.92 4.65
CA PHE A 46 -17.14 -5.04 4.68
C PHE A 46 -16.82 -5.91 5.89
N TYR A 47 -17.83 -6.16 6.73
CA TYR A 47 -17.73 -7.04 7.88
C TYR A 47 -18.74 -8.19 7.71
N PHE A 48 -18.18 -9.39 7.56
CA PHE A 48 -18.94 -10.64 7.50
C PHE A 48 -18.95 -11.29 8.88
N GLU A 49 -20.10 -11.85 9.26
CA GLU A 49 -20.26 -12.61 10.49
C GLU A 49 -21.25 -13.77 10.30
N SER A 50 -20.83 -14.96 10.69
CA SER A 50 -21.64 -16.17 10.80
C SER A 50 -21.53 -16.75 12.22
N GLU A 51 -22.15 -17.91 12.46
CA GLU A 51 -21.97 -18.64 13.73
C GLU A 51 -20.54 -19.16 13.89
N ASN A 52 -19.83 -19.43 12.79
CA ASN A 52 -18.55 -20.14 12.80
C ASN A 52 -17.37 -19.27 12.39
N ASN A 53 -17.59 -18.10 11.72
CA ASN A 53 -16.50 -17.31 11.17
C ASN A 53 -16.84 -15.82 11.11
N ARG A 54 -15.80 -14.99 11.18
CA ARG A 54 -15.87 -13.56 10.87
C ARG A 54 -14.83 -13.22 9.80
N GLY A 55 -15.14 -12.19 9.00
CA GLY A 55 -14.23 -11.71 7.97
C GLY A 55 -14.36 -10.22 7.73
N ILE A 56 -13.27 -9.60 7.29
CA ILE A 56 -13.22 -8.20 6.90
C ILE A 56 -12.58 -8.03 5.53
N ASN A 57 -13.07 -7.03 4.78
CA ASN A 57 -12.42 -6.54 3.57
C ASN A 57 -12.54 -5.01 3.49
N VAL A 58 -11.47 -4.33 3.16
CA VAL A 58 -11.45 -2.87 3.02
C VAL A 58 -11.19 -2.49 1.57
N VAL A 59 -12.07 -1.66 1.03
CA VAL A 59 -12.00 -1.21 -0.37
C VAL A 59 -12.19 0.29 -0.49
N MET A 60 -11.65 0.88 -1.55
CA MET A 60 -11.94 2.23 -2.00
C MET A 60 -12.98 2.16 -3.12
N LYS A 61 -14.19 2.67 -2.86
CA LYS A 61 -15.26 2.81 -3.85
C LYS A 61 -15.02 4.05 -4.70
N ARG A 62 -14.72 3.87 -5.98
CA ARG A 62 -14.44 4.95 -6.91
C ARG A 62 -15.63 5.18 -7.83
N ASP A 63 -16.02 6.43 -7.98
CA ASP A 63 -17.05 6.84 -8.94
C ASP A 63 -16.47 6.83 -10.37
N ILE A 64 -17.08 6.07 -11.29
CA ILE A 64 -16.66 6.01 -12.69
C ILE A 64 -17.16 7.27 -13.42
N ASN A 65 -18.33 7.77 -13.07
CA ASN A 65 -18.92 8.95 -13.72
C ASN A 65 -18.17 10.26 -13.43
N SER A 66 -17.40 10.30 -12.32
CA SER A 66 -16.60 11.49 -11.98
C SER A 66 -15.42 11.71 -12.93
N THR A 67 -15.06 10.70 -13.73
CA THR A 67 -14.02 10.85 -14.76
C THR A 67 -14.58 11.49 -16.02
N LYS A 68 -13.90 12.53 -16.50
CA LYS A 68 -14.32 13.34 -17.65
C LYS A 68 -14.67 12.52 -18.91
N GLN A 69 -14.04 11.35 -19.08
CA GLN A 69 -14.24 10.47 -20.22
C GLN A 69 -15.60 9.74 -20.21
N PHE A 70 -16.28 9.69 -19.06
CA PHE A 70 -17.51 8.92 -18.88
C PHE A 70 -18.72 9.79 -18.51
N SER A 71 -18.52 11.04 -18.05
CA SER A 71 -19.60 11.92 -17.57
C SER A 71 -20.77 12.04 -18.56
N ASP A 72 -20.47 12.11 -19.87
CA ASP A 72 -21.47 12.30 -20.91
C ASP A 72 -21.93 10.98 -21.57
N SER A 73 -21.23 9.87 -21.32
CA SER A 73 -21.41 8.63 -22.07
C SER A 73 -22.18 7.55 -21.31
N VAL A 74 -22.30 7.66 -19.98
CA VAL A 74 -22.90 6.64 -19.11
C VAL A 74 -24.34 6.99 -18.70
N GLY A 75 -24.82 8.20 -19.04
CA GLY A 75 -26.15 8.69 -18.70
C GLY A 75 -26.33 8.91 -17.19
N ASP A 76 -27.58 8.83 -16.71
CA ASP A 76 -27.95 9.08 -15.31
C ASP A 76 -27.57 7.92 -14.36
N ASN A 77 -27.13 6.78 -14.90
CA ASN A 77 -26.72 5.64 -14.09
C ASN A 77 -25.36 5.90 -13.43
N LYS A 78 -25.31 5.67 -12.12
CA LYS A 78 -24.05 5.76 -11.35
C LYS A 78 -23.41 4.38 -11.26
N TYR A 79 -22.20 4.29 -11.78
CA TYR A 79 -21.38 3.08 -11.72
C TYR A 79 -20.10 3.32 -10.90
N TYR A 80 -19.65 2.28 -10.25
CA TYR A 80 -18.47 2.34 -9.38
C TYR A 80 -17.54 1.16 -9.66
N ASP A 81 -16.30 1.32 -9.33
CA ASP A 81 -15.37 0.21 -9.19
C ASP A 81 -14.71 0.20 -7.80
N PHE A 82 -14.19 -0.96 -7.43
CA PHE A 82 -13.46 -1.14 -6.20
C PHE A 82 -11.98 -1.33 -6.47
N ARG A 83 -11.14 -0.79 -5.59
CA ARG A 83 -9.75 -1.20 -5.44
C ARG A 83 -9.40 -1.27 -3.96
N THR A 84 -8.42 -2.09 -3.60
CA THR A 84 -7.78 -1.95 -2.29
C THR A 84 -7.14 -0.57 -2.17
N PRO A 85 -7.03 0.00 -0.97
CA PRO A 85 -6.15 1.14 -0.72
C PRO A 85 -4.74 0.86 -1.28
N TYR A 86 -3.95 1.89 -1.51
CA TYR A 86 -2.55 1.70 -1.91
C TYR A 86 -1.83 0.83 -0.86
N GLY A 87 -0.94 -0.05 -1.28
CA GLY A 87 -0.29 -1.03 -0.42
C GLY A 87 -0.92 -2.42 -0.56
N TYR A 88 -1.47 -2.97 0.50
CA TYR A 88 -1.95 -4.34 0.55
C TYR A 88 -3.37 -4.44 1.12
N GLY A 89 -4.12 -5.49 0.76
CA GLY A 89 -5.49 -5.70 1.21
C GLY A 89 -6.04 -7.06 0.78
N GLY A 90 -7.35 -7.14 0.64
CA GLY A 90 -8.11 -8.37 0.39
C GLY A 90 -8.89 -8.81 1.61
N TRP A 91 -9.56 -9.96 1.54
CA TRP A 91 -10.30 -10.50 2.66
C TRP A 91 -9.37 -11.10 3.71
N ILE A 92 -9.66 -10.82 4.98
CA ILE A 92 -9.09 -11.48 6.15
C ILE A 92 -10.24 -12.21 6.86
N PHE A 93 -10.06 -13.50 7.15
CA PHE A 93 -10.98 -14.32 7.91
C PHE A 93 -10.30 -14.90 9.15
N GLU A 94 -11.08 -15.20 10.19
CA GLU A 94 -10.55 -15.87 11.40
C GLU A 94 -10.22 -17.34 11.14
N ASN A 95 -10.97 -17.99 10.24
CA ASN A 95 -10.78 -19.38 9.82
C ASN A 95 -11.34 -19.59 8.40
N ASP A 96 -11.42 -20.85 7.94
CA ASP A 96 -11.88 -21.20 6.59
C ASP A 96 -13.37 -21.56 6.50
N ASP A 97 -14.11 -21.55 7.61
CA ASP A 97 -15.54 -21.85 7.60
C ASP A 97 -16.31 -20.70 6.92
N ASP A 98 -17.39 -21.05 6.22
CA ASP A 98 -18.33 -20.11 5.61
C ASP A 98 -17.72 -19.05 4.64
N VAL A 99 -16.43 -19.16 4.24
CA VAL A 99 -15.74 -18.22 3.36
C VAL A 99 -16.47 -18.04 2.03
N ASN A 100 -16.88 -19.16 1.39
CA ASN A 100 -17.63 -19.08 0.13
C ASN A 100 -18.96 -18.34 0.29
N LYS A 101 -19.62 -18.47 1.43
CA LYS A 101 -20.87 -17.73 1.71
C LYS A 101 -20.62 -16.23 1.86
N ALA A 102 -19.49 -15.86 2.49
CA ALA A 102 -19.08 -14.45 2.56
C ALA A 102 -18.82 -13.88 1.17
N TYR A 103 -18.15 -14.63 0.31
CA TYR A 103 -17.89 -14.25 -1.08
C TYR A 103 -19.18 -14.11 -1.89
N ASP A 104 -20.10 -15.05 -1.78
CA ASP A 104 -21.40 -14.96 -2.47
C ASP A 104 -22.18 -13.72 -2.03
N MET A 105 -22.27 -13.46 -0.72
CA MET A 105 -22.94 -12.27 -0.18
C MET A 105 -22.27 -10.96 -0.65
N TYR A 106 -20.96 -10.93 -0.71
CA TYR A 106 -20.19 -9.77 -1.19
C TYR A 106 -20.40 -9.52 -2.69
N ILE A 107 -20.32 -10.57 -3.51
CA ILE A 107 -20.56 -10.51 -4.96
C ILE A 107 -21.98 -10.03 -5.25
N ASP A 108 -22.98 -10.56 -4.54
CA ASP A 108 -24.36 -10.13 -4.70
C ASP A 108 -24.55 -8.66 -4.27
N TRP A 109 -23.90 -8.26 -3.18
CA TRP A 109 -23.93 -6.85 -2.77
C TRP A 109 -23.29 -5.96 -3.85
N CYS A 110 -22.16 -6.34 -4.41
CA CYS A 110 -21.48 -5.59 -5.47
C CYS A 110 -22.38 -5.42 -6.70
N LYS A 111 -23.01 -6.49 -7.18
CA LYS A 111 -23.93 -6.45 -8.31
C LYS A 111 -25.14 -5.52 -8.05
N ASN A 112 -25.73 -5.62 -6.87
CA ASN A 112 -26.90 -4.83 -6.47
C ASN A 112 -26.58 -3.34 -6.23
N ASN A 113 -25.31 -2.98 -6.08
CA ASN A 113 -24.84 -1.62 -5.83
C ASN A 113 -24.05 -1.01 -7.00
N ASN A 114 -24.22 -1.58 -8.21
CA ASN A 114 -23.58 -1.09 -9.45
C ASN A 114 -22.04 -1.05 -9.36
N ILE A 115 -21.42 -1.97 -8.64
CA ILE A 115 -19.98 -2.15 -8.67
C ILE A 115 -19.64 -3.00 -9.90
N ILE A 116 -18.83 -2.43 -10.81
CA ILE A 116 -18.55 -3.04 -12.10
C ILE A 116 -17.44 -4.07 -12.00
N CYS A 117 -16.38 -3.74 -11.26
CA CYS A 117 -15.24 -4.63 -11.08
C CYS A 117 -14.48 -4.28 -9.79
N GLU A 118 -13.54 -5.15 -9.43
CA GLU A 118 -12.66 -5.01 -8.27
C GLU A 118 -11.23 -5.32 -8.65
N PHE A 119 -10.30 -4.52 -8.13
CA PHE A 119 -8.86 -4.75 -8.18
C PHE A 119 -8.29 -4.89 -6.77
N VAL A 120 -7.63 -6.00 -6.48
CA VAL A 120 -7.06 -6.31 -5.17
C VAL A 120 -5.53 -6.39 -5.26
N ARG A 121 -4.84 -5.73 -4.34
CA ARG A 121 -3.41 -5.96 -4.06
C ARG A 121 -3.32 -6.83 -2.83
N PHE A 122 -2.98 -8.11 -3.00
CA PHE A 122 -2.96 -9.04 -1.87
C PHE A 122 -1.81 -8.78 -0.89
N SER A 123 -2.04 -9.14 0.37
CA SER A 123 -0.97 -9.25 1.35
C SER A 123 0.13 -10.18 0.85
N LEU A 124 1.37 -9.90 1.22
CA LEU A 124 2.50 -10.79 0.93
C LEU A 124 2.50 -12.05 1.81
N PHE A 125 1.80 -11.99 2.95
CA PHE A 125 1.84 -13.02 3.99
C PHE A 125 0.58 -13.86 4.04
N ASP A 126 -0.59 -13.24 3.82
CA ASP A 126 -1.90 -13.83 4.07
C ASP A 126 -2.80 -13.80 2.82
N ARG A 127 -2.24 -14.09 1.63
CA ARG A 127 -3.04 -14.17 0.42
C ARG A 127 -3.94 -15.39 0.45
N ARG A 128 -5.24 -15.16 0.27
CA ARG A 128 -6.21 -16.23 0.08
C ARG A 128 -6.04 -16.88 -1.31
N GLU A 129 -5.86 -18.20 -1.34
CA GLU A 129 -5.75 -18.95 -2.61
C GLU A 129 -7.11 -19.21 -3.26
N ASP A 130 -8.18 -19.19 -2.47
CA ASP A 130 -9.58 -19.38 -2.86
C ASP A 130 -10.27 -18.08 -3.29
N TYR A 131 -9.53 -17.07 -3.72
CA TYR A 131 -10.10 -15.81 -4.21
C TYR A 131 -11.10 -16.05 -5.35
N TYR A 132 -12.25 -15.39 -5.29
CA TYR A 132 -13.39 -15.55 -6.20
C TYR A 132 -13.19 -14.90 -7.59
N GLY A 133 -12.03 -14.46 -7.93
CA GLY A 133 -11.65 -13.87 -9.21
C GLY A 133 -10.37 -14.44 -9.77
N GLU A 134 -9.77 -13.75 -10.73
CA GLU A 134 -8.49 -14.10 -11.30
C GLU A 134 -7.35 -13.58 -10.40
N THR A 135 -6.35 -14.43 -10.14
CA THR A 135 -5.14 -14.05 -9.41
C THR A 135 -3.95 -13.98 -10.38
N ILE A 136 -3.26 -12.85 -10.39
CA ILE A 136 -2.18 -12.56 -11.33
C ILE A 136 -0.87 -12.32 -10.56
N PRO A 137 0.21 -13.09 -10.86
CA PRO A 137 1.53 -12.80 -10.30
C PRO A 137 2.08 -11.49 -10.88
N ARG A 138 2.70 -10.70 -10.01
CA ARG A 138 3.34 -9.43 -10.34
C ARG A 138 4.84 -9.52 -10.08
N ILE A 139 5.53 -8.39 -10.06
CA ILE A 139 6.94 -8.31 -9.68
C ILE A 139 7.17 -8.75 -8.23
N HIS A 140 8.37 -9.23 -7.93
CA HIS A 140 8.73 -9.59 -6.57
C HIS A 140 8.84 -8.37 -5.65
N ASN A 141 8.52 -8.59 -4.38
CA ASN A 141 8.79 -7.66 -3.29
C ASN A 141 9.91 -8.20 -2.40
N VAL A 142 10.65 -7.29 -1.81
CA VAL A 142 11.73 -7.61 -0.87
C VAL A 142 11.22 -7.40 0.56
N VAL A 143 11.42 -8.39 1.40
CA VAL A 143 11.05 -8.39 2.82
C VAL A 143 12.27 -8.73 3.65
N ARG A 144 12.67 -7.86 4.57
CA ARG A 144 13.69 -8.16 5.56
C ARG A 144 13.03 -8.83 6.78
N ASN A 145 13.34 -10.10 7.04
CA ASN A 145 13.01 -10.72 8.31
C ASN A 145 13.82 -10.05 9.44
N LEU A 146 13.14 -9.66 10.51
CA LEU A 146 13.70 -8.92 11.64
C LEU A 146 13.88 -9.78 12.89
N GLU A 147 13.53 -11.06 12.84
CA GLU A 147 13.66 -11.98 13.97
C GLU A 147 15.13 -12.43 14.16
N GLY A 148 15.49 -12.76 15.37
CA GLY A 148 16.84 -13.18 15.74
C GLY A 148 17.73 -12.04 16.21
N SER A 149 19.05 -12.27 16.21
CA SER A 149 20.01 -11.25 16.65
C SER A 149 20.24 -10.18 15.57
N PHE A 150 20.39 -8.93 15.99
CA PHE A 150 20.71 -7.87 15.03
C PHE A 150 22.05 -8.10 14.33
N GLU A 151 23.02 -8.74 14.99
CA GLU A 151 24.31 -9.09 14.38
C GLU A 151 24.12 -10.04 13.19
N ASP A 152 23.28 -11.08 13.30
CA ASP A 152 22.99 -12.00 12.20
C ASP A 152 22.28 -11.27 11.05
N ILE A 153 21.32 -10.40 11.39
CA ILE A 153 20.64 -9.54 10.40
C ILE A 153 21.64 -8.69 9.65
N TYR A 154 22.55 -8.03 10.37
CA TYR A 154 23.60 -7.17 9.77
C TYR A 154 24.56 -7.97 8.89
N GLN A 155 25.00 -9.14 9.31
CA GLN A 155 25.89 -9.99 8.51
C GLN A 155 25.25 -10.53 7.24
N ASN A 156 23.93 -10.71 7.23
CA ASN A 156 23.17 -11.11 6.05
C ASN A 156 22.97 -9.97 5.02
N ILE A 157 23.11 -8.69 5.41
CA ILE A 157 23.13 -7.58 4.45
C ILE A 157 24.31 -7.76 3.48
N GLU A 158 24.09 -7.52 2.19
CA GLU A 158 25.15 -7.64 1.19
C GLU A 158 26.42 -6.86 1.56
N ARG A 159 27.59 -7.45 1.28
CA ARG A 159 28.90 -6.86 1.59
C ARG A 159 29.06 -5.44 1.03
N ARG A 160 28.49 -5.15 -0.14
CA ARG A 160 28.52 -3.83 -0.76
C ARG A 160 27.83 -2.79 0.14
N HIS A 161 26.62 -3.07 0.60
CA HIS A 161 25.86 -2.18 1.48
C HIS A 161 26.55 -1.98 2.83
N ARG A 162 27.07 -3.06 3.44
CA ARG A 162 27.86 -2.96 4.68
C ARG A 162 29.13 -2.10 4.50
N LYS A 163 29.72 -2.09 3.31
CA LYS A 163 30.88 -1.25 2.99
C LYS A 163 30.51 0.23 2.87
N ASP A 164 29.32 0.51 2.28
CA ASP A 164 28.81 1.87 2.15
C ASP A 164 28.34 2.44 3.50
N LEU A 165 27.78 1.61 4.39
CA LEU A 165 27.48 1.98 5.77
C LEU A 165 28.69 2.46 6.58
N LYS A 166 29.89 1.95 6.31
CA LYS A 166 31.13 2.42 6.97
C LYS A 166 31.58 3.83 6.57
N LYS A 167 30.88 4.47 5.64
CA LYS A 167 31.17 5.84 5.18
C LYS A 167 30.17 6.87 5.70
N THR A 168 29.35 6.49 6.67
CA THR A 168 28.22 7.31 7.17
C THR A 168 28.47 7.89 8.57
N ASP A 169 29.74 7.97 9.01
CA ASP A 169 30.13 8.34 10.39
C ASP A 169 29.66 9.74 10.83
N ASN A 170 29.40 10.65 9.88
CA ASN A 170 28.95 12.02 10.17
C ASN A 170 27.42 12.18 10.09
N LEU A 171 26.70 11.10 9.83
CA LEU A 171 25.23 11.13 9.74
C LEU A 171 24.58 10.84 11.09
N GLU A 172 23.48 11.51 11.35
CA GLU A 172 22.67 11.28 12.54
C GLU A 172 21.27 10.82 12.15
N ILE A 173 20.70 9.90 12.93
CA ILE A 173 19.32 9.45 12.76
C ILE A 173 18.39 10.17 13.73
N ILE A 174 17.30 10.71 13.21
CA ILE A 174 16.21 11.30 13.99
C ILE A 174 14.98 10.42 13.81
N ILE A 175 14.42 9.95 14.92
CA ILE A 175 13.19 9.16 14.95
C ILE A 175 12.06 10.08 15.41
N ASP A 176 11.09 10.33 14.53
CA ASP A 176 10.01 11.27 14.75
C ASP A 176 8.66 10.55 14.70
N LYS A 177 8.03 10.38 15.86
CA LYS A 177 6.73 9.73 16.03
C LYS A 177 5.54 10.68 15.86
N GLU A 178 5.78 11.97 15.83
CA GLU A 178 4.74 13.00 15.88
C GLU A 178 4.63 13.80 14.57
N GLY A 179 5.54 13.56 13.61
CA GLY A 179 5.59 14.34 12.36
C GLY A 179 6.10 15.76 12.56
N LYS A 180 6.96 15.99 13.56
CA LYS A 180 7.54 17.30 13.89
C LYS A 180 8.30 17.91 12.70
N TYR A 181 8.93 17.06 11.89
CA TYR A 181 9.73 17.48 10.73
C TYR A 181 8.98 17.25 9.40
N LEU A 182 7.64 17.32 9.43
CA LEU A 182 6.81 17.09 8.22
C LEU A 182 7.17 18.04 7.07
N GLU A 183 7.52 19.30 7.32
CA GLU A 183 7.90 20.24 6.26
C GLU A 183 9.22 19.81 5.56
N ASP A 184 10.20 19.34 6.32
CA ASP A 184 11.44 18.79 5.74
C ASP A 184 11.16 17.49 4.97
N PHE A 185 10.28 16.63 5.50
CA PHE A 185 9.83 15.45 4.80
C PHE A 185 9.21 15.82 3.44
N LEU A 186 8.25 16.72 3.39
CA LEU A 186 7.56 17.15 2.18
C LEU A 186 8.54 17.75 1.16
N ARG A 187 9.44 18.62 1.60
CA ARG A 187 10.49 19.22 0.76
C ARG A 187 11.32 18.15 0.04
N ILE A 188 11.81 17.16 0.78
CA ILE A 188 12.66 16.08 0.23
C ILE A 188 11.84 15.12 -0.63
N TYR A 189 10.63 14.77 -0.18
CA TYR A 189 9.74 13.87 -0.90
C TYR A 189 9.34 14.45 -2.27
N TYR A 190 8.85 15.68 -2.32
CA TYR A 190 8.46 16.31 -3.58
C TYR A 190 9.65 16.50 -4.52
N SER A 191 10.81 16.94 -4.01
CA SER A 191 12.04 17.00 -4.82
C SER A 191 12.42 15.63 -5.41
N THR A 192 12.13 14.54 -4.69
CA THR A 192 12.35 13.18 -5.18
C THR A 192 11.33 12.80 -6.27
N MET A 193 10.06 13.18 -6.11
CA MET A 193 9.01 12.94 -7.10
C MET A 193 9.30 13.72 -8.39
N ASP A 194 9.67 15.00 -8.28
CA ASP A 194 10.06 15.86 -9.42
C ASP A 194 11.22 15.24 -10.20
N ARG A 195 12.26 14.82 -9.51
CA ARG A 195 13.46 14.20 -10.13
C ARG A 195 13.13 12.89 -10.87
N ASN A 196 12.15 12.13 -10.38
CA ASN A 196 11.75 10.86 -10.97
C ASN A 196 10.63 11.01 -12.00
N ASN A 197 10.16 12.23 -12.30
CA ASN A 197 8.99 12.51 -13.13
C ASN A 197 7.78 11.64 -12.74
N ALA A 198 7.49 11.62 -11.42
CA ALA A 198 6.40 10.83 -10.88
C ALA A 198 5.04 11.38 -11.36
N GLU A 199 4.06 10.48 -11.49
CA GLU A 199 2.69 10.85 -11.82
C GLU A 199 2.05 11.68 -10.69
N ASP A 200 1.08 12.52 -11.04
CA ASP A 200 0.40 13.43 -10.11
C ASP A 200 -0.21 12.71 -8.88
N GLU A 201 -0.58 11.45 -9.03
CA GLU A 201 -1.14 10.62 -7.95
C GLU A 201 -0.16 10.36 -6.78
N TYR A 202 1.14 10.62 -6.97
CA TYR A 202 2.14 10.51 -5.91
C TYR A 202 2.40 11.82 -5.17
N TYR A 203 1.75 12.92 -5.56
CA TYR A 203 1.88 14.21 -4.88
C TYR A 203 0.78 14.39 -3.82
N PHE A 204 0.93 13.68 -2.70
CA PHE A 204 0.01 13.75 -1.57
C PHE A 204 0.10 15.11 -0.88
N LYS A 205 -1.04 15.77 -0.67
CA LYS A 205 -1.11 17.05 0.05
C LYS A 205 -0.83 16.87 1.54
N LYS A 206 -0.52 17.97 2.23
CA LYS A 206 -0.20 17.98 3.66
C LYS A 206 -1.31 17.35 4.54
N GLU A 207 -2.57 17.53 4.15
CA GLU A 207 -3.74 16.96 4.85
C GLU A 207 -3.72 15.42 4.87
N PHE A 208 -3.20 14.79 3.81
CA PHE A 208 -2.99 13.34 3.76
C PHE A 208 -2.04 12.89 4.88
N TYR A 209 -0.90 13.56 5.01
CA TYR A 209 0.09 13.21 6.05
C TYR A 209 -0.40 13.54 7.46
N ASN A 210 -1.12 14.65 7.63
CA ASN A 210 -1.74 14.98 8.90
C ASN A 210 -2.68 13.85 9.36
N ARG A 211 -3.47 13.30 8.43
CA ARG A 211 -4.37 12.19 8.72
C ARG A 211 -3.61 10.89 9.02
N LEU A 212 -2.51 10.60 8.33
CA LEU A 212 -1.64 9.47 8.66
C LEU A 212 -1.00 9.61 10.05
N ASN A 213 -0.64 10.81 10.46
CA ASN A 213 -0.04 11.05 11.78
C ASN A 213 -1.02 10.75 12.94
N GLU A 214 -2.33 10.76 12.68
CA GLU A 214 -3.32 10.35 13.67
C GLU A 214 -3.30 8.84 13.97
N MET A 215 -2.66 8.03 13.14
CA MET A 215 -2.42 6.60 13.40
C MET A 215 -1.47 6.35 14.59
N LYS A 216 -0.76 7.37 15.06
CA LYS A 216 0.15 7.33 16.23
C LYS A 216 1.17 6.17 16.13
N ASP A 217 0.92 5.09 16.90
CA ASP A 217 1.83 3.94 16.98
C ASP A 217 1.95 3.14 15.66
N ASN A 218 1.11 3.42 14.66
CA ASN A 218 1.11 2.77 13.37
C ASN A 218 1.83 3.58 12.26
N SER A 219 2.44 4.73 12.60
CA SER A 219 3.25 5.53 11.67
C SER A 219 4.44 6.18 12.38
N ILE A 220 5.58 6.24 11.69
CA ILE A 220 6.81 6.83 12.24
C ILE A 220 7.68 7.34 11.11
N TYR A 221 8.31 8.50 11.32
CA TYR A 221 9.28 9.05 10.40
C TYR A 221 10.71 8.76 10.87
N PHE A 222 11.56 8.43 9.94
CA PHE A 222 12.99 8.40 10.13
C PHE A 222 13.59 9.50 9.26
N HIS A 223 14.49 10.31 9.84
CA HIS A 223 15.20 11.34 9.11
C HIS A 223 16.71 11.18 9.32
N VAL A 224 17.46 11.44 8.27
CA VAL A 224 18.92 11.51 8.35
C VAL A 224 19.33 12.97 8.32
N SER A 225 20.11 13.40 9.29
CA SER A 225 20.71 14.74 9.30
C SER A 225 22.22 14.70 9.10
N LEU A 226 22.72 15.76 8.47
CA LEU A 226 24.12 16.11 8.35
C LEU A 226 24.24 17.59 8.70
N ASP A 227 25.10 17.93 9.67
CA ASP A 227 25.31 19.30 10.13
C ASP A 227 23.99 20.05 10.48
N ASN A 228 23.09 19.36 11.20
CA ASN A 228 21.75 19.82 11.57
C ASN A 228 20.76 20.07 10.41
N LYS A 229 21.09 19.67 9.19
CA LYS A 229 20.18 19.70 8.04
C LYS A 229 19.63 18.30 7.74
N ILE A 230 18.31 18.16 7.63
CA ILE A 230 17.69 16.92 7.18
C ILE A 230 17.93 16.75 5.68
N ILE A 231 18.58 15.64 5.29
CA ILE A 231 19.03 15.32 3.93
C ILE A 231 18.37 14.07 3.34
N SER A 232 17.77 13.22 4.18
CA SER A 232 17.01 12.05 3.75
C SER A 232 15.90 11.76 4.74
N THR A 233 14.81 11.17 4.25
CA THR A 233 13.62 10.93 5.08
C THR A 233 12.85 9.71 4.59
N GLU A 234 12.21 9.02 5.52
CA GLU A 234 11.32 7.90 5.22
C GLU A 234 10.17 7.84 6.24
N LEU A 235 8.96 7.78 5.74
CA LEU A 235 7.78 7.41 6.50
C LEU A 235 7.64 5.89 6.48
N VAL A 236 7.58 5.28 7.63
CA VAL A 236 7.29 3.86 7.84
C VAL A 236 5.91 3.74 8.47
N ILE A 237 5.06 2.91 7.90
CA ILE A 237 3.79 2.51 8.49
C ILE A 237 3.90 1.07 9.00
N MET A 238 3.13 0.71 10.04
CA MET A 238 3.31 -0.57 10.69
C MET A 238 2.02 -1.09 11.31
N ASP A 239 1.85 -2.39 11.28
CA ASP A 239 0.88 -3.15 12.09
C ASP A 239 1.60 -3.85 13.25
N ASP A 240 0.94 -4.75 13.97
CA ASP A 240 1.51 -5.42 15.15
C ASP A 240 2.72 -6.32 14.83
N ASN A 241 2.88 -6.77 13.59
CA ASN A 241 3.93 -7.70 13.17
C ASN A 241 4.89 -7.13 12.13
N ASN A 242 4.41 -6.22 11.28
CA ASN A 242 5.11 -5.83 10.08
C ASN A 242 5.31 -4.32 10.00
N MET A 243 6.45 -3.94 9.47
CA MET A 243 6.78 -2.57 9.08
C MET A 243 6.84 -2.48 7.56
N TYR A 244 6.47 -1.33 7.01
CA TYR A 244 6.45 -1.09 5.57
C TYR A 244 7.21 0.19 5.24
N SER A 245 8.23 0.08 4.37
CA SER A 245 8.88 1.22 3.74
C SER A 245 7.85 1.89 2.83
N TYR A 246 7.36 3.06 3.23
CA TYR A 246 6.15 3.60 2.63
C TYR A 246 6.44 4.74 1.66
N LEU A 247 6.78 5.91 2.15
CA LEU A 247 7.11 7.09 1.36
C LEU A 247 8.43 7.68 1.85
N GLY A 248 9.22 8.22 0.95
CA GLY A 248 10.48 8.82 1.37
C GLY A 248 11.27 9.41 0.21
N GLY A 249 12.38 9.99 0.54
CA GLY A 249 13.28 10.59 -0.44
C GLY A 249 14.61 10.97 0.15
N THR A 250 15.50 11.38 -0.76
CA THR A 250 16.83 11.85 -0.41
C THR A 250 17.19 13.04 -1.31
N ASP A 251 17.72 14.06 -0.69
CA ASP A 251 18.30 15.20 -1.39
C ASP A 251 19.53 14.74 -2.18
N ASN A 252 19.49 14.92 -3.49
CA ASN A 252 20.49 14.38 -4.41
C ASN A 252 21.91 14.96 -4.23
N GLU A 253 22.02 16.15 -3.68
CA GLU A 253 23.34 16.76 -3.36
C GLU A 253 24.12 15.93 -2.34
N TYR A 254 23.41 15.10 -1.55
CA TYR A 254 24.01 14.32 -0.45
C TYR A 254 24.13 12.82 -0.74
N PHE A 255 23.91 12.36 -1.97
CA PHE A 255 24.01 10.93 -2.30
C PHE A 255 25.38 10.31 -1.99
N SER A 256 26.46 11.11 -2.10
CA SER A 256 27.83 10.66 -1.79
C SER A 256 28.05 10.28 -0.32
N TYR A 257 27.20 10.77 0.60
CA TYR A 257 27.23 10.41 2.03
C TYR A 257 26.45 9.12 2.34
N HIS A 258 25.87 8.46 1.35
CA HIS A 258 25.10 7.21 1.49
C HIS A 258 23.90 7.26 2.47
N PRO A 259 23.11 8.36 2.54
CA PRO A 259 22.04 8.48 3.53
C PRO A 259 20.94 7.43 3.36
N ASN A 260 20.70 6.93 2.12
CA ASN A 260 19.75 5.84 1.88
C ASN A 260 20.17 4.52 2.54
N HIS A 261 21.46 4.22 2.60
CA HIS A 261 21.97 3.04 3.29
C HIS A 261 21.83 3.22 4.81
N PHE A 262 22.16 4.40 5.30
CA PHE A 262 22.11 4.74 6.72
C PHE A 262 20.69 4.66 7.26
N ILE A 263 19.72 5.27 6.58
CA ILE A 263 18.31 5.24 7.03
C ILE A 263 17.75 3.82 7.05
N LYS A 264 17.97 3.02 6.00
CA LYS A 264 17.49 1.62 5.95
C LYS A 264 18.11 0.77 7.05
N TYR A 265 19.39 0.91 7.31
CA TYR A 265 20.06 0.23 8.41
C TYR A 265 19.42 0.56 9.76
N HIS A 266 19.15 1.84 10.03
CA HIS A 266 18.56 2.27 11.28
C HIS A 266 17.09 1.85 11.43
N ILE A 267 16.31 1.85 10.35
CA ILE A 267 14.94 1.31 10.36
C ILE A 267 14.94 -0.20 10.69
N ILE A 268 15.84 -0.97 10.04
CA ILE A 268 15.97 -2.41 10.30
C ILE A 268 16.38 -2.65 11.75
N LYS A 269 17.36 -1.90 12.26
CA LYS A 269 17.81 -2.00 13.66
C LYS A 269 16.68 -1.67 14.63
N TRP A 270 15.99 -0.56 14.41
CA TRP A 270 14.87 -0.13 15.24
C TRP A 270 13.73 -1.18 15.22
N GLY A 271 13.42 -1.74 14.07
CA GLY A 271 12.39 -2.77 13.93
C GLY A 271 12.73 -4.06 14.70
N ASN A 272 13.99 -4.52 14.63
CA ASN A 272 14.46 -5.66 15.42
C ASN A 272 14.40 -5.37 16.93
N GLU A 273 14.87 -4.21 17.38
CA GLU A 273 14.86 -3.78 18.79
C GLU A 273 13.43 -3.62 19.34
N ASN A 274 12.44 -3.33 18.49
CA ASN A 274 11.03 -3.22 18.84
C ASN A 274 10.21 -4.49 18.52
N HIS A 275 10.88 -5.61 18.22
CA HIS A 275 10.30 -6.95 18.06
C HIS A 275 9.32 -7.10 16.89
N TYR A 276 9.43 -6.27 15.84
CA TYR A 276 8.72 -6.53 14.60
C TYR A 276 9.28 -7.78 13.90
N LYS A 277 8.40 -8.51 13.21
CA LYS A 277 8.81 -9.73 12.48
C LYS A 277 9.41 -9.43 11.12
N ASN A 278 8.82 -8.47 10.40
CA ASN A 278 9.20 -8.18 9.02
C ASN A 278 9.29 -6.67 8.75
N PHE A 279 10.23 -6.31 7.87
CA PHE A 279 10.24 -5.00 7.23
C PHE A 279 10.09 -5.18 5.73
N VAL A 280 8.92 -4.81 5.20
CA VAL A 280 8.58 -4.88 3.79
C VAL A 280 9.23 -3.68 3.09
N LEU A 281 10.28 -3.94 2.33
CA LEU A 281 10.98 -2.92 1.52
C LEU A 281 10.24 -2.62 0.21
N GLY A 282 9.36 -3.55 -0.23
CA GLY A 282 8.60 -3.45 -1.47
C GLY A 282 9.39 -3.86 -2.72
N GLY A 283 8.79 -3.67 -3.88
CA GLY A 283 9.37 -4.00 -5.19
C GLY A 283 10.18 -2.88 -5.82
N GLY A 284 10.59 -3.09 -7.07
CA GLY A 284 11.10 -2.07 -7.98
C GLY A 284 9.96 -1.40 -8.77
N TYR A 285 10.32 -0.53 -9.69
CA TYR A 285 9.38 0.08 -10.63
C TYR A 285 9.12 -0.83 -11.84
N ASN A 286 10.20 -1.38 -12.42
CA ASN A 286 10.15 -2.25 -13.60
C ASN A 286 10.93 -3.57 -13.36
N GLY A 287 10.40 -4.45 -12.46
CA GLY A 287 11.07 -5.73 -12.16
C GLY A 287 12.40 -5.54 -11.42
N ASP A 288 13.47 -6.16 -11.91
CA ASP A 288 14.79 -6.18 -11.28
C ASP A 288 15.62 -4.90 -11.56
N ASP A 289 14.99 -3.74 -11.44
CA ASP A 289 15.63 -2.45 -11.60
C ASP A 289 16.60 -2.08 -10.45
N GLY A 290 17.25 -0.91 -10.56
CA GLY A 290 18.20 -0.43 -9.55
C GLY A 290 17.59 -0.26 -8.16
N ILE A 291 16.28 0.07 -8.09
CA ILE A 291 15.55 0.21 -6.82
C ILE A 291 15.35 -1.16 -6.18
N TYR A 292 14.93 -2.16 -6.96
CA TYR A 292 14.79 -3.53 -6.51
C TYR A 292 16.13 -4.10 -6.02
N MET A 293 17.19 -3.93 -6.81
CA MET A 293 18.53 -4.41 -6.45
C MET A 293 19.08 -3.75 -5.18
N PHE A 294 18.80 -2.46 -4.97
CA PHE A 294 19.14 -1.77 -3.74
C PHE A 294 18.42 -2.38 -2.54
N LYS A 295 17.11 -2.61 -2.64
CA LYS A 295 16.30 -3.24 -1.58
C LYS A 295 16.76 -4.66 -1.28
N LYS A 296 16.99 -5.45 -2.33
CA LYS A 296 17.49 -6.83 -2.23
C LYS A 296 18.80 -6.92 -1.48
N GLY A 297 19.70 -5.94 -1.63
CA GLY A 297 20.96 -5.90 -0.89
C GLY A 297 20.79 -5.84 0.63
N PHE A 298 19.63 -5.38 1.15
CA PHE A 298 19.32 -5.44 2.58
C PHE A 298 18.67 -6.75 3.01
N ALA A 299 18.11 -7.53 2.10
CA ALA A 299 17.45 -8.80 2.36
C ALA A 299 17.62 -9.77 1.16
N PRO A 300 18.82 -10.32 0.91
CA PRO A 300 19.11 -11.12 -0.28
C PRO A 300 18.21 -12.35 -0.45
N GLU A 301 17.76 -12.92 0.66
CA GLU A 301 16.91 -14.13 0.70
C GLU A 301 15.42 -13.80 0.85
N GLY A 302 15.08 -12.54 1.14
CA GLY A 302 13.72 -12.08 1.42
C GLY A 302 12.92 -11.76 0.17
N ILE A 303 12.81 -12.69 -0.78
CA ILE A 303 12.11 -12.48 -2.04
C ILE A 303 10.72 -13.09 -1.99
N TYR A 304 9.70 -12.26 -2.09
CA TYR A 304 8.28 -12.64 -2.03
C TYR A 304 7.59 -12.35 -3.35
N GLN A 305 6.88 -13.34 -3.89
CA GLN A 305 6.04 -13.14 -5.05
C GLN A 305 4.83 -12.30 -4.67
N PHE A 306 4.67 -11.15 -5.31
CA PHE A 306 3.48 -10.31 -5.15
C PHE A 306 2.38 -10.74 -6.11
N TYR A 307 1.13 -10.69 -5.66
CA TYR A 307 -0.05 -11.06 -6.43
C TYR A 307 -1.09 -9.95 -6.39
N THR A 308 -1.85 -9.83 -7.48
CA THR A 308 -3.06 -9.02 -7.53
C THR A 308 -4.27 -9.87 -7.91
N GLY A 309 -5.45 -9.46 -7.44
CA GLY A 309 -6.73 -10.05 -7.79
C GLY A 309 -7.52 -9.13 -8.73
N GLN A 310 -8.30 -9.74 -9.61
CA GLN A 310 -9.20 -9.05 -10.53
C GLN A 310 -10.54 -9.78 -10.57
N LYS A 311 -11.65 -9.03 -10.46
CA LYS A 311 -12.99 -9.58 -10.64
C LYS A 311 -13.86 -8.58 -11.36
N ILE A 312 -14.53 -9.04 -12.43
CA ILE A 312 -15.61 -8.29 -13.09
C ILE A 312 -16.93 -8.81 -12.56
N PHE A 313 -17.78 -7.92 -12.04
CA PHE A 313 -19.12 -8.23 -11.52
C PHE A 313 -20.19 -7.98 -12.58
N ASN A 314 -19.95 -7.08 -13.55
CA ASN A 314 -20.86 -6.75 -14.65
C ASN A 314 -20.09 -6.61 -15.97
N GLU A 315 -20.04 -7.71 -16.73
CA GLU A 315 -19.31 -7.79 -18.01
C GLU A 315 -19.87 -6.83 -19.06
N GLU A 316 -21.20 -6.67 -19.14
CA GLU A 316 -21.83 -5.80 -20.14
C GLU A 316 -21.38 -4.34 -19.97
N ILE A 317 -21.49 -3.83 -18.75
CA ILE A 317 -21.08 -2.44 -18.46
C ILE A 317 -19.57 -2.28 -18.55
N TYR A 318 -18.80 -3.27 -18.07
CA TYR A 318 -17.34 -3.25 -18.19
C TYR A 318 -16.88 -3.08 -19.65
N ASN A 319 -17.41 -3.91 -20.55
CA ASN A 319 -17.08 -3.86 -21.97
C ASN A 319 -17.53 -2.54 -22.60
N LYS A 320 -18.71 -2.04 -22.26
CA LYS A 320 -19.19 -0.72 -22.73
C LYS A 320 -18.23 0.41 -22.32
N LEU A 321 -17.71 0.39 -21.10
CA LEU A 321 -16.73 1.39 -20.64
C LEU A 321 -15.39 1.28 -21.40
N VAL A 322 -14.93 0.06 -21.69
CA VAL A 322 -13.75 -0.18 -22.51
C VAL A 322 -13.96 0.33 -23.94
N ASP A 323 -15.09 0.05 -24.55
CA ASP A 323 -15.43 0.49 -25.91
C ASP A 323 -15.45 2.04 -26.02
N ILE A 324 -16.00 2.74 -25.01
CA ILE A 324 -15.95 4.19 -24.93
C ILE A 324 -14.49 4.68 -24.95
N ARG A 325 -13.61 4.05 -24.19
CA ARG A 325 -12.18 4.43 -24.15
C ARG A 325 -11.46 4.14 -25.44
N VAL A 326 -11.74 2.99 -26.07
CA VAL A 326 -11.17 2.62 -27.40
C VAL A 326 -11.59 3.64 -28.45
N ASN A 327 -12.87 4.02 -28.49
CA ASN A 327 -13.37 5.05 -29.39
C ASN A 327 -12.74 6.45 -29.15
N ASN A 328 -12.22 6.67 -27.95
CA ASN A 328 -11.47 7.89 -27.57
C ASN A 328 -9.94 7.71 -27.65
N GLY A 329 -9.46 6.64 -28.32
CA GLY A 329 -8.04 6.47 -28.63
C GLY A 329 -7.23 5.58 -27.68
N LEU A 330 -7.87 4.89 -26.72
CA LEU A 330 -7.16 3.93 -25.88
C LEU A 330 -6.64 2.77 -26.74
N ASN A 331 -5.34 2.52 -26.69
CA ASN A 331 -4.75 1.29 -27.22
C ASN A 331 -4.87 0.16 -26.20
N THR A 332 -5.54 -0.91 -26.57
CA THR A 332 -5.74 -2.10 -25.75
C THR A 332 -4.72 -3.21 -26.03
N GLU A 333 -3.99 -3.14 -27.15
CA GLU A 333 -3.02 -4.17 -27.53
C GLU A 333 -1.87 -4.25 -26.53
N GLY A 334 -1.74 -5.40 -25.86
CA GLY A 334 -0.71 -5.63 -24.85
C GLY A 334 -0.90 -4.87 -23.53
N ASN A 335 -1.97 -4.09 -23.39
CA ASN A 335 -2.25 -3.34 -22.17
C ASN A 335 -2.76 -4.29 -21.07
N LYS A 336 -2.03 -4.37 -19.96
CA LYS A 336 -2.32 -5.25 -18.80
C LYS A 336 -2.90 -4.47 -17.61
N TYR A 337 -3.24 -3.20 -17.81
CA TYR A 337 -3.85 -2.39 -16.75
C TYR A 337 -5.27 -2.88 -16.43
N PHE A 338 -5.62 -2.92 -15.16
CA PHE A 338 -6.96 -3.27 -14.73
C PHE A 338 -7.50 -2.26 -13.70
N PRO A 339 -8.75 -1.82 -13.86
CA PRO A 339 -9.64 -2.08 -15.00
C PRO A 339 -9.17 -1.32 -16.26
N LEU A 340 -9.29 -1.98 -17.42
CA LEU A 340 -8.73 -1.48 -18.69
C LEU A 340 -9.27 -0.09 -19.08
N TYR A 341 -10.52 0.20 -18.76
CA TYR A 341 -11.13 1.51 -19.04
C TYR A 341 -10.52 2.68 -18.24
N ARG A 342 -9.68 2.41 -17.24
CA ARG A 342 -8.92 3.42 -16.48
C ARG A 342 -7.46 3.53 -16.93
N ALA A 343 -7.05 2.76 -17.93
CA ALA A 343 -5.70 2.87 -18.48
C ALA A 343 -5.47 4.24 -19.15
N ASN A 344 -4.24 4.73 -19.09
CA ASN A 344 -3.80 5.97 -19.75
C ASN A 344 -3.50 5.73 -21.23
#